data_b19dac0ada706d86b9ca76e9fab73be7
#
_entry.id   b19dac0ada706d86b9ca76e9fab73be7
#
_cell.length_a   1.000
_cell.length_b   1.000
_cell.length_c   1.000
_cell.angle_alpha   90.00
_cell.angle_beta   90.00
_cell.angle_gamma   90.00
#
_symmetry.space_group_name_H-M   'P 1'
#
loop_
_entity.id
_entity.type
_entity.pdbx_description
1 polymer ?
#
loop_
_entity_poly.entity_id
_entity_poly.type
_entity_poly.pdbx_seq_one_letter_code
_entity_poly.pdbx_strand_id
1 'polypeptide(L)'
;VRDAMLGRGVHDLDFTTSARPGVVQEILGEWGEKVWDTGIEFGTVSAIRRGETVEVTTFRSDLYDGVSRNPEVTFGDTLEGDLIRRDFACNAMAIELSLDDELRLSPTFHDPVDGLADLARQVLDTPQEPEVSFRDDPLRMLRAARFVSQLGFTVADRVFAAMRDMAPEISRITAERVQAELDKLMLG
;
A
#
# COMPACT_ATOMS: atom_id res chain seq x y z
N VAL A 1 -0.70 10.09 -1.16
CA VAL A 1 -1.37 10.91 -0.13
C VAL A 1 -0.39 11.29 0.96
N ARG A 2 0.18 10.33 1.71
CA ARG A 2 1.15 10.58 2.82
C ARG A 2 2.24 11.58 2.46
N ASP A 3 2.97 11.35 1.37
CA ASP A 3 4.12 12.17 1.01
C ASP A 3 3.72 13.60 0.64
N ALA A 4 2.57 13.76 -0.01
CA ALA A 4 2.00 15.09 -0.28
C ALA A 4 1.67 15.84 1.02
N MET A 5 1.10 15.16 2.03
CA MET A 5 0.80 15.76 3.33
C MET A 5 2.07 16.14 4.12
N LEU A 6 3.16 15.41 3.90
CA LEU A 6 4.48 15.73 4.46
C LEU A 6 5.25 16.80 3.67
N GLY A 7 4.67 17.38 2.61
CA GLY A 7 5.33 18.33 1.73
C GLY A 7 6.49 17.75 0.92
N ARG A 8 6.51 16.43 0.73
CA ARG A 8 7.50 15.71 -0.08
C ARG A 8 7.06 15.67 -1.54
N GLY A 9 8.02 15.57 -2.44
CA GLY A 9 7.73 15.34 -3.86
C GLY A 9 6.96 14.03 -4.07
N VAL A 10 5.90 14.08 -4.86
CA VAL A 10 5.14 12.91 -5.29
C VAL A 10 5.67 12.50 -6.66
N HIS A 11 6.25 11.31 -6.76
CA HIS A 11 6.85 10.80 -7.98
C HIS A 11 6.00 9.69 -8.61
N ASP A 12 5.18 9.00 -7.79
CA ASP A 12 4.37 7.88 -8.21
C ASP A 12 2.89 8.20 -7.98
N LEU A 13 2.06 7.91 -8.96
CA LEU A 13 0.60 8.02 -8.90
C LEU A 13 0.00 6.63 -8.75
N ASP A 14 -0.26 6.24 -7.49
CA ASP A 14 -0.89 4.97 -7.15
C ASP A 14 -2.39 5.17 -6.96
N PHE A 15 -3.17 4.51 -7.79
CA PHE A 15 -4.62 4.47 -7.69
C PHE A 15 -5.09 3.11 -7.20
N THR A 16 -6.25 3.10 -6.56
CA THR A 16 -6.95 1.87 -6.20
C THR A 16 -8.42 1.99 -6.62
N THR A 17 -9.03 0.89 -7.07
CA THR A 17 -10.36 0.89 -7.68
C THR A 17 -11.13 -0.41 -7.39
N SER A 18 -12.46 -0.35 -7.47
CA SER A 18 -13.32 -1.55 -7.49
C SER A 18 -13.35 -2.25 -8.85
N ALA A 19 -12.89 -1.59 -9.92
CA ALA A 19 -12.85 -2.19 -11.25
C ALA A 19 -11.90 -3.38 -11.30
N ARG A 20 -12.29 -4.46 -11.97
CA ARG A 20 -11.46 -5.66 -12.11
C ARG A 20 -10.28 -5.41 -13.06
N PRO A 21 -9.16 -6.14 -12.91
CA PRO A 21 -7.92 -5.87 -13.65
C PRO A 21 -8.09 -5.81 -15.17
N GLY A 22 -8.95 -6.67 -15.75
CA GLY A 22 -9.22 -6.66 -17.19
C GLY A 22 -9.85 -5.35 -17.66
N VAL A 23 -10.78 -4.79 -16.87
CA VAL A 23 -11.40 -3.48 -17.19
C VAL A 23 -10.37 -2.36 -17.05
N VAL A 24 -9.54 -2.41 -16.03
CA VAL A 24 -8.44 -1.44 -15.84
C VAL A 24 -7.47 -1.50 -17.01
N GLN A 25 -7.12 -2.69 -17.48
CA GLN A 25 -6.21 -2.89 -18.60
C GLN A 25 -6.79 -2.31 -19.91
N GLU A 26 -8.09 -2.49 -20.16
CA GLU A 26 -8.76 -1.89 -21.32
C GLU A 26 -8.70 -0.35 -21.28
N ILE A 27 -9.10 0.25 -20.15
CA ILE A 27 -9.10 1.71 -19.97
C ILE A 27 -7.68 2.28 -20.10
N LEU A 28 -6.70 1.67 -19.44
CA LEU A 28 -5.32 2.12 -19.52
C LEU A 28 -4.70 1.88 -20.90
N GLY A 29 -5.17 0.85 -21.63
CA GLY A 29 -4.77 0.58 -23.02
C GLY A 29 -5.19 1.68 -23.99
N GLU A 30 -6.34 2.30 -23.76
CA GLU A 30 -6.82 3.46 -24.55
C GLU A 30 -6.15 4.77 -24.11
N TRP A 31 -5.83 4.89 -22.81
CA TRP A 31 -5.28 6.12 -22.24
C TRP A 31 -3.76 6.23 -22.38
N GLY A 32 -3.02 5.13 -22.17
CA GLY A 32 -1.56 5.11 -22.05
C GLY A 32 -0.84 4.97 -23.38
N GLU A 33 0.40 5.44 -23.44
CA GLU A 33 1.33 5.19 -24.55
C GLU A 33 1.92 3.78 -24.49
N LYS A 34 2.02 3.25 -23.26
CA LYS A 34 2.48 1.89 -22.97
C LYS A 34 1.80 1.39 -21.70
N VAL A 35 1.43 0.12 -21.69
CA VAL A 35 0.77 -0.56 -20.56
C VAL A 35 1.56 -1.80 -20.19
N TRP A 36 1.66 -2.09 -18.89
CA TRP A 36 2.26 -3.30 -18.34
C TRP A 36 1.23 -4.01 -17.46
N ASP A 37 1.20 -5.31 -17.59
CA ASP A 37 0.33 -6.22 -16.86
C ASP A 37 1.11 -7.19 -15.94
N THR A 38 2.39 -6.90 -15.72
CA THR A 38 3.30 -7.75 -14.90
C THR A 38 2.76 -8.03 -13.50
N GLY A 39 1.89 -7.17 -12.97
CA GLY A 39 1.24 -7.32 -11.67
C GLY A 39 -0.23 -7.73 -11.73
N ILE A 40 -0.75 -8.13 -12.89
CA ILE A 40 -2.20 -8.36 -13.09
C ILE A 40 -2.73 -9.50 -12.21
N GLU A 41 -1.93 -10.52 -11.93
CA GLU A 41 -2.26 -11.59 -10.99
C GLU A 41 -2.44 -11.09 -9.55
N PHE A 42 -1.84 -9.94 -9.21
CA PHE A 42 -1.99 -9.24 -7.94
C PHE A 42 -2.98 -8.07 -8.02
N GLY A 43 -3.67 -7.92 -9.14
CA GLY A 43 -4.65 -6.88 -9.36
C GLY A 43 -4.10 -5.54 -9.85
N THR A 44 -2.80 -5.43 -10.16
CA THR A 44 -2.16 -4.17 -10.57
C THR A 44 -1.92 -4.14 -12.06
N VAL A 45 -2.31 -3.03 -12.69
CA VAL A 45 -1.98 -2.67 -14.07
C VAL A 45 -1.33 -1.30 -14.06
N SER A 46 -0.22 -1.15 -14.79
CA SER A 46 0.54 0.09 -14.85
C SER A 46 0.54 0.64 -16.27
N ALA A 47 0.54 1.96 -16.41
CA ALA A 47 0.65 2.64 -17.70
C ALA A 47 1.53 3.89 -17.60
N ILE A 48 2.09 4.29 -18.74
CA ILE A 48 2.81 5.56 -18.87
C ILE A 48 2.14 6.42 -19.92
N ARG A 49 2.05 7.72 -19.64
CA ARG A 49 1.63 8.76 -20.59
C ARG A 49 2.36 10.05 -20.33
N ARG A 50 2.95 10.63 -21.37
CA ARG A 50 3.74 11.89 -21.29
C ARG A 50 4.85 11.87 -20.25
N GLY A 51 5.45 10.71 -20.02
CA GLY A 51 6.50 10.51 -19.02
C GLY A 51 6.00 10.28 -17.59
N GLU A 52 4.70 10.40 -17.33
CA GLU A 52 4.09 10.13 -16.03
C GLU A 52 3.66 8.66 -15.97
N THR A 53 4.07 7.95 -14.92
CA THR A 53 3.66 6.57 -14.66
C THR A 53 2.49 6.56 -13.68
N VAL A 54 1.48 5.77 -14.00
CA VAL A 54 0.36 5.49 -13.11
C VAL A 54 0.28 3.99 -12.83
N GLU A 55 -0.02 3.62 -11.60
CA GLU A 55 -0.34 2.26 -11.20
C GLU A 55 -1.77 2.22 -10.68
N VAL A 56 -2.57 1.28 -11.18
CA VAL A 56 -3.96 1.10 -10.77
C VAL A 56 -4.13 -0.31 -10.25
N THR A 57 -4.49 -0.44 -8.98
CA THR A 57 -4.67 -1.72 -8.30
C THR A 57 -6.15 -1.91 -7.96
N THR A 58 -6.72 -3.06 -8.33
CA THR A 58 -8.06 -3.46 -7.88
C THR A 58 -8.05 -3.66 -6.36
N PHE A 59 -9.11 -3.21 -5.65
CA PHE A 59 -9.27 -3.46 -4.21
C PHE A 59 -9.08 -4.94 -3.92
N ARG A 60 -8.36 -5.25 -2.85
CA ARG A 60 -8.10 -6.63 -2.42
C ARG A 60 -8.66 -6.86 -1.03
N SER A 61 -9.14 -8.07 -0.82
CA SER A 61 -9.48 -8.62 0.51
C SER A 61 -8.69 -9.91 0.67
N ASP A 62 -7.43 -9.82 1.06
CA ASP A 62 -6.58 -10.98 1.18
C ASP A 62 -7.08 -11.87 2.34
N LEU A 63 -7.52 -13.08 2.01
CA LEU A 63 -7.73 -14.14 2.98
C LEU A 63 -6.43 -14.96 3.03
N TYR A 64 -5.63 -14.74 4.06
CA TYR A 64 -4.47 -15.58 4.33
C TYR A 64 -4.94 -16.89 4.98
N ASP A 65 -4.78 -18.00 4.29
CA ASP A 65 -5.02 -19.35 4.85
C ASP A 65 -3.87 -19.84 5.75
N GLY A 66 -2.80 -19.05 5.86
CA GLY A 66 -1.62 -19.35 6.70
C GLY A 66 -0.74 -20.51 6.21
N VAL A 67 -1.09 -21.16 5.09
CA VAL A 67 -0.45 -22.39 4.61
C VAL A 67 0.23 -22.19 3.25
N SER A 68 -0.32 -21.37 2.37
CA SER A 68 0.18 -21.17 1.01
C SER A 68 1.31 -20.14 0.95
N ARG A 69 2.38 -20.43 0.19
CA ARG A 69 3.46 -19.47 -0.12
C ARG A 69 3.03 -18.41 -1.14
N ASN A 70 1.92 -18.64 -1.84
CA ASN A 70 1.29 -17.70 -2.76
C ASN A 70 -0.10 -17.41 -2.21
N PRO A 71 -0.35 -16.23 -1.63
CA PRO A 71 -1.70 -15.84 -1.22
C PRO A 71 -2.61 -15.86 -2.45
N GLU A 72 -3.75 -16.53 -2.32
CA GLU A 72 -4.79 -16.44 -3.33
C GLU A 72 -5.37 -15.02 -3.24
N VAL A 73 -5.11 -14.20 -4.26
CA VAL A 73 -5.57 -12.81 -4.28
C VAL A 73 -7.09 -12.83 -4.45
N THR A 74 -7.80 -12.47 -3.39
CA THR A 74 -9.24 -12.25 -3.43
C THR A 74 -9.47 -10.75 -3.64
N PHE A 75 -10.16 -10.41 -4.72
CA PHE A 75 -10.51 -9.02 -4.97
C PHE A 75 -11.65 -8.57 -4.06
N GLY A 76 -11.42 -7.44 -3.38
CA GLY A 76 -12.42 -6.77 -2.55
C GLY A 76 -13.30 -5.82 -3.35
N ASP A 77 -14.37 -5.35 -2.71
CA ASP A 77 -15.33 -4.43 -3.34
C ASP A 77 -15.38 -3.09 -2.60
N THR A 78 -14.62 -2.92 -1.51
CA THR A 78 -14.65 -1.70 -0.69
C THR A 78 -13.27 -1.08 -0.54
N LEU A 79 -13.23 0.26 -0.62
CA LEU A 79 -12.04 1.06 -0.34
C LEU A 79 -11.55 0.84 1.10
N GLU A 80 -12.45 0.82 2.07
CA GLU A 80 -12.11 0.65 3.48
C GLU A 80 -11.38 -0.67 3.72
N GLY A 81 -11.89 -1.78 3.14
CA GLY A 81 -11.22 -3.09 3.23
C GLY A 81 -9.81 -3.06 2.62
N ASP A 82 -9.60 -2.38 1.50
CA ASP A 82 -8.27 -2.21 0.90
C ASP A 82 -7.34 -1.38 1.77
N LEU A 83 -7.82 -0.33 2.43
CA LEU A 83 -7.02 0.53 3.30
C LEU A 83 -6.62 -0.18 4.60
N ILE A 84 -7.56 -0.88 5.25
CA ILE A 84 -7.31 -1.55 6.54
C ILE A 84 -6.23 -2.65 6.44
N ARG A 85 -6.10 -3.32 5.30
CA ARG A 85 -5.08 -4.37 5.09
C ARG A 85 -3.68 -3.82 4.79
N ARG A 86 -3.48 -2.52 4.65
CA ARG A 86 -2.15 -1.92 4.38
C ARG A 86 -1.20 -2.08 5.57
N ASP A 87 0.07 -1.76 5.31
CA ASP A 87 1.14 -1.97 6.29
C ASP A 87 1.04 -1.05 7.52
N PHE A 88 0.87 0.26 7.30
CA PHE A 88 0.82 1.27 8.35
C PHE A 88 -0.36 2.24 8.14
N ALA A 89 -0.94 2.74 9.23
CA ALA A 89 -2.08 3.64 9.19
C ALA A 89 -1.79 4.92 8.39
N CYS A 90 -0.58 5.49 8.50
CA CYS A 90 -0.17 6.64 7.71
C CYS A 90 -0.11 6.37 6.18
N ASN A 91 -0.11 5.11 5.76
CA ASN A 91 -0.19 4.68 4.36
C ASN A 91 -1.61 4.23 3.96
N ALA A 92 -2.54 4.18 4.92
CA ALA A 92 -3.92 3.71 4.75
C ALA A 92 -4.92 4.87 4.56
N MET A 93 -4.47 5.94 3.94
CA MET A 93 -5.28 7.10 3.57
C MET A 93 -5.47 7.17 2.05
N ALA A 94 -6.63 7.61 1.61
CA ALA A 94 -6.93 7.78 0.19
C ALA A 94 -7.65 9.10 -0.09
N ILE A 95 -7.55 9.54 -1.35
CA ILE A 95 -8.40 10.61 -1.89
C ILE A 95 -9.22 9.98 -3.00
N GLU A 96 -10.52 9.84 -2.78
CA GLU A 96 -11.45 9.42 -3.81
C GLU A 96 -11.62 10.55 -4.82
N LEU A 97 -11.53 10.20 -6.08
CA LEU A 97 -11.74 11.11 -7.21
C LEU A 97 -13.10 10.78 -7.84
N SER A 98 -14.06 11.65 -7.64
CA SER A 98 -15.37 11.58 -8.27
C SER A 98 -15.62 12.82 -9.15
N LEU A 99 -16.63 12.75 -9.99
CA LEU A 99 -17.11 13.90 -10.75
C LEU A 99 -18.44 14.36 -10.18
N ASP A 100 -18.59 15.67 -9.99
CA ASP A 100 -19.89 16.26 -9.65
C ASP A 100 -20.84 16.31 -10.87
N ASP A 101 -22.06 16.79 -10.68
CA ASP A 101 -23.09 16.89 -11.72
C ASP A 101 -22.66 17.79 -12.89
N GLU A 102 -21.67 18.66 -12.69
CA GLU A 102 -21.11 19.55 -13.71
C GLU A 102 -19.80 19.00 -14.32
N LEU A 103 -19.49 17.71 -14.08
CA LEU A 103 -18.29 17.00 -14.52
C LEU A 103 -16.98 17.61 -14.00
N ARG A 104 -17.03 18.30 -12.87
CA ARG A 104 -15.84 18.81 -12.18
C ARG A 104 -15.35 17.78 -11.16
N LEU A 105 -14.03 17.73 -10.99
CA LEU A 105 -13.41 16.85 -10.02
C LEU A 105 -13.85 17.23 -8.59
N SER A 106 -14.40 16.25 -7.87
CA SER A 106 -14.85 16.39 -6.47
C SER A 106 -14.11 15.39 -5.59
N PRO A 107 -12.97 15.80 -5.00
CA PRO A 107 -12.16 14.90 -4.17
C PRO A 107 -12.78 14.72 -2.77
N THR A 108 -12.77 13.47 -2.28
CA THR A 108 -13.16 13.12 -0.90
C THR A 108 -12.01 12.42 -0.20
N PHE A 109 -11.65 12.89 1.00
CA PHE A 109 -10.60 12.28 1.79
C PHE A 109 -11.15 11.13 2.64
N HIS A 110 -10.44 9.99 2.62
CA HIS A 110 -10.75 8.78 3.39
C HIS A 110 -9.59 8.43 4.31
N ASP A 111 -9.88 8.27 5.59
CA ASP A 111 -8.94 7.87 6.63
C ASP A 111 -9.65 6.98 7.67
N PRO A 112 -9.90 5.70 7.34
CA PRO A 112 -10.70 4.82 8.19
C PRO A 112 -9.96 4.37 9.47
N VAL A 113 -8.65 4.61 9.57
CA VAL A 113 -7.78 4.09 10.64
C VAL A 113 -6.98 5.17 11.35
N ASP A 114 -7.42 6.43 11.21
CA ASP A 114 -6.81 7.60 11.87
C ASP A 114 -5.32 7.82 11.50
N GLY A 115 -4.97 7.47 10.27
CA GLY A 115 -3.60 7.56 9.74
C GLY A 115 -3.06 8.99 9.68
N LEU A 116 -3.95 10.00 9.53
CA LEU A 116 -3.58 11.42 9.58
C LEU A 116 -3.08 11.82 10.98
N ALA A 117 -3.70 11.29 12.04
CA ALA A 117 -3.25 11.54 13.41
C ALA A 117 -1.88 10.90 13.67
N ASP A 118 -1.64 9.68 13.16
CA ASP A 118 -0.34 9.03 13.25
C ASP A 118 0.73 9.80 12.47
N LEU A 119 0.38 10.30 11.31
CA LEU A 119 1.25 11.16 10.50
C LEU A 119 1.64 12.44 11.26
N ALA A 120 0.67 13.10 11.90
CA ALA A 120 0.90 14.30 12.68
C ALA A 120 1.76 14.05 13.94
N ARG A 121 1.62 12.87 14.56
CA ARG A 121 2.43 12.44 15.71
C ARG A 121 3.79 11.88 15.32
N GLN A 122 4.03 11.66 14.02
CA GLN A 122 5.22 10.99 13.48
C GLN A 122 5.41 9.58 14.06
N VAL A 123 4.31 8.81 14.11
CA VAL A 123 4.29 7.44 14.63
C VAL A 123 3.93 6.47 13.52
N LEU A 124 4.58 5.32 13.50
CA LEU A 124 4.22 4.17 12.67
C LEU A 124 3.38 3.21 13.51
N ASP A 125 2.09 3.16 13.23
CA ASP A 125 1.18 2.17 13.79
C ASP A 125 0.50 1.39 12.67
N THR A 126 0.04 0.17 12.97
CA THR A 126 -0.63 -0.69 11.99
C THR A 126 -2.14 -0.44 12.01
N PRO A 127 -2.84 -0.53 10.84
CA PRO A 127 -4.30 -0.38 10.79
C PRO A 127 -5.05 -1.41 11.63
N GLN A 128 -4.49 -2.62 11.72
CA GLN A 128 -5.01 -3.74 12.51
C GLN A 128 -4.05 -4.06 13.66
N GLU A 129 -4.36 -5.13 14.42
CA GLU A 129 -3.43 -5.66 15.39
C GLU A 129 -2.10 -6.02 14.71
N PRO A 130 -0.94 -5.60 15.27
CA PRO A 130 0.36 -5.81 14.64
C PRO A 130 0.66 -7.28 14.31
N GLU A 131 0.24 -8.19 15.18
CA GLU A 131 0.44 -9.63 15.00
C GLU A 131 -0.33 -10.18 13.80
N VAL A 132 -1.52 -9.64 13.52
CA VAL A 132 -2.29 -9.99 12.31
C VAL A 132 -1.55 -9.47 11.08
N SER A 133 -1.18 -8.18 11.11
CA SER A 133 -0.46 -7.53 10.01
C SER A 133 0.85 -8.25 9.66
N PHE A 134 1.65 -8.65 10.65
CA PHE A 134 2.95 -9.32 10.42
C PHE A 134 2.82 -10.81 10.10
N ARG A 135 1.72 -11.44 10.50
CA ARG A 135 1.41 -12.81 10.04
C ARG A 135 1.06 -12.83 8.57
N ASP A 136 0.33 -11.83 8.10
CA ASP A 136 -0.03 -11.66 6.70
C ASP A 136 1.21 -11.42 5.82
N ASP A 137 2.06 -10.47 6.20
CA ASP A 137 3.32 -10.22 5.50
C ASP A 137 4.43 -9.81 6.50
N PRO A 138 5.30 -10.76 6.91
CA PRO A 138 6.43 -10.46 7.80
C PRO A 138 7.39 -9.39 7.29
N LEU A 139 7.43 -9.13 5.98
CA LEU A 139 8.26 -8.07 5.40
C LEU A 139 7.89 -6.69 5.93
N ARG A 140 6.66 -6.50 6.42
CA ARG A 140 6.21 -5.25 7.03
C ARG A 140 7.08 -4.82 8.23
N MET A 141 7.71 -5.78 8.93
CA MET A 141 8.68 -5.46 9.99
C MET A 141 9.94 -4.75 9.45
N LEU A 142 10.48 -5.19 8.30
CA LEU A 142 11.59 -4.49 7.66
C LEU A 142 11.15 -3.15 7.05
N ARG A 143 9.93 -3.09 6.52
CA ARG A 143 9.33 -1.85 6.03
C ARG A 143 9.17 -0.82 7.15
N ALA A 144 8.83 -1.25 8.40
CA ALA A 144 8.82 -0.36 9.56
C ALA A 144 10.19 0.28 9.79
N ALA A 145 11.27 -0.52 9.80
CA ALA A 145 12.64 -0.02 9.96
C ALA A 145 13.00 0.97 8.83
N ARG A 146 12.62 0.67 7.59
CA ARG A 146 12.83 1.59 6.45
C ARG A 146 12.06 2.90 6.63
N PHE A 147 10.80 2.86 7.00
CA PHE A 147 10.02 4.09 7.19
C PHE A 147 10.51 4.93 8.37
N VAL A 148 11.02 4.30 9.45
CA VAL A 148 11.71 5.02 10.52
C VAL A 148 12.91 5.80 9.94
N SER A 149 13.75 5.15 9.12
CA SER A 149 14.91 5.79 8.49
C SER A 149 14.49 6.92 7.54
N GLN A 150 13.52 6.65 6.66
CA GLN A 150 13.11 7.58 5.59
C GLN A 150 12.27 8.75 6.08
N LEU A 151 11.40 8.53 7.07
CA LEU A 151 10.44 9.52 7.54
C LEU A 151 10.88 10.21 8.84
N GLY A 152 11.81 9.60 9.60
CA GLY A 152 12.17 10.06 10.93
C GLY A 152 11.09 9.78 11.99
N PHE A 153 10.19 8.83 11.72
CA PHE A 153 9.10 8.47 12.63
C PHE A 153 9.57 7.51 13.71
N THR A 154 8.80 7.42 14.79
CA THR A 154 8.95 6.39 15.82
C THR A 154 7.96 5.26 15.57
N VAL A 155 8.27 4.07 16.07
CA VAL A 155 7.35 2.92 16.02
C VAL A 155 6.48 2.91 17.26
N ALA A 156 5.18 2.69 17.14
CA ALA A 156 4.29 2.51 18.28
C ALA A 156 4.73 1.33 19.16
N ASP A 157 4.59 1.44 20.48
CA ASP A 157 5.08 0.41 21.43
C ASP A 157 4.50 -0.98 21.14
N ARG A 158 3.20 -1.08 20.78
CA ARG A 158 2.56 -2.35 20.44
C ARG A 158 3.16 -2.97 19.17
N VAL A 159 3.47 -2.14 18.17
CA VAL A 159 4.10 -2.58 16.92
C VAL A 159 5.52 -3.04 17.18
N PHE A 160 6.29 -2.30 17.97
CA PHE A 160 7.66 -2.67 18.33
C PHE A 160 7.72 -3.98 19.13
N ALA A 161 6.79 -4.19 20.07
CA ALA A 161 6.67 -5.45 20.81
C ALA A 161 6.40 -6.64 19.85
N ALA A 162 5.42 -6.50 18.95
CA ALA A 162 5.09 -7.52 17.97
C ALA A 162 6.27 -7.79 17.00
N MET A 163 6.98 -6.75 16.55
CA MET A 163 8.18 -6.92 15.71
C MET A 163 9.24 -7.77 16.39
N ARG A 164 9.49 -7.54 17.69
CA ARG A 164 10.47 -8.31 18.45
C ARG A 164 10.04 -9.77 18.60
N ASP A 165 8.77 -10.00 18.93
CA ASP A 165 8.25 -11.34 19.22
C ASP A 165 8.08 -12.18 17.95
N MET A 166 7.79 -11.52 16.81
CA MET A 166 7.60 -12.16 15.51
C MET A 166 8.82 -12.08 14.58
N ALA A 167 9.96 -11.55 15.03
CA ALA A 167 11.17 -11.43 14.19
C ALA A 167 11.57 -12.72 13.46
N PRO A 168 11.42 -13.95 14.03
CA PRO A 168 11.72 -15.20 13.31
C PRO A 168 10.87 -15.43 12.05
N GLU A 169 9.67 -14.85 11.97
CA GLU A 169 8.74 -14.99 10.82
C GLU A 169 9.32 -14.40 9.53
N ILE A 170 10.33 -13.54 9.60
CA ILE A 170 11.01 -12.99 8.43
C ILE A 170 11.61 -14.09 7.54
N SER A 171 11.92 -15.27 8.12
CA SER A 171 12.42 -16.43 7.38
C SER A 171 11.43 -17.00 6.35
N ARG A 172 10.16 -16.62 6.43
CA ARG A 172 9.11 -16.99 5.44
C ARG A 172 9.21 -16.17 4.15
N ILE A 173 9.91 -15.03 4.20
CA ILE A 173 10.04 -14.11 3.08
C ILE A 173 11.22 -14.54 2.20
N THR A 174 11.08 -14.41 0.89
CA THR A 174 12.16 -14.71 -0.04
C THR A 174 13.33 -13.74 0.12
N ALA A 175 14.55 -14.22 -0.14
CA ALA A 175 15.76 -13.43 0.00
C ALA A 175 15.73 -12.17 -0.90
N GLU A 176 15.14 -12.27 -2.09
CA GLU A 176 15.02 -11.16 -3.04
C GLU A 176 14.16 -10.02 -2.47
N ARG A 177 13.01 -10.36 -1.83
CA ARG A 177 12.14 -9.35 -1.19
C ARG A 177 12.83 -8.69 -0.01
N VAL A 178 13.54 -9.48 0.81
CA VAL A 178 14.32 -8.97 1.95
C VAL A 178 15.42 -8.04 1.45
N GLN A 179 16.18 -8.45 0.44
CA GLN A 179 17.25 -7.64 -0.14
C GLN A 179 16.70 -6.32 -0.70
N ALA A 180 15.64 -6.37 -1.49
CA ALA A 180 15.04 -5.16 -2.06
C ALA A 180 14.58 -4.16 -1.00
N GLU A 181 14.10 -4.63 0.16
CA GLU A 181 13.69 -3.76 1.25
C GLU A 181 14.90 -3.21 2.03
N LEU A 182 15.96 -4.02 2.22
CA LEU A 182 17.22 -3.58 2.83
C LEU A 182 17.94 -2.54 1.95
N ASP A 183 17.96 -2.73 0.63
CA ASP A 183 18.54 -1.76 -0.30
C ASP A 183 17.85 -0.40 -0.16
N LYS A 184 16.51 -0.37 -0.09
CA LYS A 184 15.72 0.85 0.15
C LYS A 184 15.99 1.47 1.53
N LEU A 185 16.19 0.65 2.55
CA LEU A 185 16.55 1.11 3.90
C LEU A 185 17.91 1.80 3.91
N MET A 186 18.89 1.22 3.21
CA MET A 186 20.29 1.74 3.17
C MET A 186 20.43 3.01 2.33
N LEU A 187 19.56 3.20 1.35
CA LEU A 187 19.55 4.40 0.51
C LEU A 187 18.80 5.58 1.16
N GLY A 188 18.07 5.35 2.24
CA GLY A 188 17.44 6.36 3.09
C GLY A 188 16.13 6.82 2.60
#